data_ded67b0f7f8fb2f5dcc85ef4dc74f0c7
#
_entry.id   ded67b0f7f8fb2f5dcc85ef4dc74f0c7
#
_cell.length_a   1.000
_cell.length_b   1.000
_cell.length_c   1.000
_cell.angle_alpha   90.00
_cell.angle_beta   90.00
_cell.angle_gamma   90.00
#
_symmetry.space_group_name_H-M   'P 1'
#
loop_
_entity.id
_entity.type
_entity.pdbx_description
1 polymer ?
#
loop_
_entity_poly.entity_id
_entity_poly.type
_entity_poly.pdbx_seq_one_letter_code
_entity_poly.pdbx_strand_id
1 'polypeptide(L)'
;MKKNVIVTGSSGQLGNIFINHLSQKKNLNIFAVDLKSPIKKLPKNVQYVNLDITNEKQVVSFFKSLSNIEIVINNAGIGVFTPFEERTIEEFSAVLDINLKGTFLMCREAIKKMKSAKKGKIINIGSIYGVVSSNPNIYGSSGRNNSEVYSITKAGVIMLTKYLAAHYALSNIQINSISPGGVLRNQSKDFLKNYSSITPSGRLA
;
A
#
# COMPACT_ATOMS: atom_id res chain seq x y z
N MET A 1 9.71 8.22 24.47
CA MET A 1 9.43 8.93 23.20
C MET A 1 8.34 8.19 22.43
N LYS A 2 7.47 8.91 21.70
CA LYS A 2 6.49 8.30 20.81
C LYS A 2 7.19 7.72 19.58
N LYS A 3 6.64 6.61 19.04
CA LYS A 3 7.14 5.98 17.80
C LYS A 3 6.50 6.65 16.59
N ASN A 4 7.30 7.06 15.62
CA ASN A 4 6.81 7.64 14.38
C ASN A 4 6.42 6.52 13.40
N VAL A 5 5.19 6.59 12.90
CA VAL A 5 4.58 5.65 11.96
C VAL A 5 4.13 6.43 10.72
N ILE A 6 4.49 5.96 9.55
CA ILE A 6 4.03 6.52 8.28
C ILE A 6 3.05 5.53 7.64
N VAL A 7 1.91 6.02 7.16
CA VAL A 7 0.92 5.24 6.42
C VAL A 7 0.62 5.98 5.12
N THR A 8 0.99 5.39 3.97
CA THR A 8 0.67 5.96 2.65
C THR A 8 -0.69 5.48 2.16
N GLY A 9 -1.35 6.29 1.31
CA GLY A 9 -2.71 6.00 0.87
C GLY A 9 -3.71 6.05 2.04
N SER A 10 -3.48 6.97 2.96
CA SER A 10 -4.20 7.06 4.24
C SER A 10 -5.67 7.39 4.12
N SER A 11 -6.09 8.04 3.03
CA SER A 11 -7.48 8.39 2.74
C SER A 11 -8.24 7.27 2.01
N GLY A 12 -7.56 6.21 1.59
CA GLY A 12 -8.14 5.01 1.01
C GLY A 12 -8.84 4.12 2.05
N GLN A 13 -9.55 3.08 1.59
CA GLN A 13 -10.30 2.19 2.46
C GLN A 13 -9.43 1.55 3.56
N LEU A 14 -8.38 0.82 3.19
CA LEU A 14 -7.47 0.18 4.14
C LEU A 14 -6.67 1.21 4.93
N GLY A 15 -6.23 2.30 4.28
CA GLY A 15 -5.49 3.38 4.93
C GLY A 15 -6.27 3.98 6.09
N ASN A 16 -7.56 4.28 5.91
CA ASN A 16 -8.43 4.76 6.97
C ASN A 16 -8.55 3.76 8.14
N ILE A 17 -8.65 2.46 7.83
CA ILE A 17 -8.72 1.41 8.86
C ILE A 17 -7.41 1.38 9.65
N PHE A 18 -6.26 1.43 8.98
CA PHE A 18 -4.95 1.47 9.64
C PHE A 18 -4.82 2.70 10.53
N ILE A 19 -5.17 3.90 10.02
CA ILE A 19 -5.11 5.14 10.80
C ILE A 19 -6.01 5.04 12.03
N ASN A 20 -7.26 4.61 11.88
CA ASN A 20 -8.21 4.49 12.98
C ASN A 20 -7.71 3.52 14.06
N HIS A 21 -7.18 2.35 13.67
CA HIS A 21 -6.69 1.36 14.62
C HIS A 21 -5.40 1.83 15.32
N LEU A 22 -4.43 2.34 14.56
CA LEU A 22 -3.15 2.79 15.10
C LEU A 22 -3.30 4.01 16.00
N SER A 23 -4.25 4.92 15.71
CA SER A 23 -4.48 6.13 16.50
C SER A 23 -4.93 5.86 17.94
N GLN A 24 -5.48 4.67 18.20
CA GLN A 24 -5.84 4.23 19.55
C GLN A 24 -4.59 3.98 20.44
N LYS A 25 -3.43 3.83 19.83
CA LYS A 25 -2.17 3.61 20.56
C LYS A 25 -1.52 4.95 20.92
N LYS A 26 -1.61 5.37 22.18
CA LYS A 26 -1.13 6.67 22.68
C LYS A 26 0.38 6.91 22.50
N ASN A 27 1.15 5.82 22.36
CA ASN A 27 2.61 5.85 22.17
C ASN A 27 3.03 5.99 20.71
N LEU A 28 2.09 6.14 19.78
CA LEU A 28 2.36 6.38 18.36
C LEU A 28 2.13 7.84 17.98
N ASN A 29 2.94 8.33 17.06
CA ASN A 29 2.77 9.56 16.30
C ASN A 29 2.67 9.16 14.83
N ILE A 30 1.54 9.46 14.16
CA ILE A 30 1.19 8.88 12.87
C ILE A 30 1.17 9.97 11.81
N PHE A 31 1.92 9.75 10.74
CA PHE A 31 1.91 10.57 9.53
C PHE A 31 1.00 9.89 8.49
N ALA A 32 -0.18 10.47 8.33
CA ALA A 32 -1.18 10.02 7.36
C ALA A 32 -0.89 10.67 6.00
N VAL A 33 -0.19 9.94 5.12
CA VAL A 33 0.30 10.43 3.83
C VAL A 33 -0.70 10.12 2.74
N ASP A 34 -1.17 11.15 2.02
CA ASP A 34 -2.06 11.02 0.86
C ASP A 34 -2.05 12.33 0.04
N LEU A 35 -2.49 12.26 -1.23
CA LEU A 35 -2.78 13.46 -2.03
C LEU A 35 -4.15 14.05 -1.68
N LYS A 36 -5.09 13.22 -1.21
CA LYS A 36 -6.44 13.62 -0.81
C LYS A 36 -6.48 13.94 0.67
N SER A 37 -6.95 15.13 0.99
CA SER A 37 -7.19 15.53 2.38
C SER A 37 -8.21 14.60 3.05
N PRO A 38 -8.06 14.32 4.35
CA PRO A 38 -9.03 13.51 5.09
C PRO A 38 -10.37 14.24 5.18
N ILE A 39 -11.46 13.48 5.01
CA ILE A 39 -12.83 14.03 5.08
C ILE A 39 -13.23 14.33 6.55
N LYS A 40 -12.66 13.61 7.51
CA LYS A 40 -12.96 13.72 8.93
C LYS A 40 -11.80 14.32 9.71
N LYS A 41 -12.11 14.97 10.84
CA LYS A 41 -11.10 15.44 11.78
C LYS A 41 -10.24 14.27 12.25
N LEU A 42 -8.93 14.43 12.13
CA LEU A 42 -7.97 13.40 12.55
C LEU A 42 -7.80 13.37 14.07
N PRO A 43 -7.51 12.20 14.66
CA PRO A 43 -7.10 12.08 16.06
C PRO A 43 -5.86 12.91 16.40
N LYS A 44 -5.71 13.32 17.67
CA LYS A 44 -4.64 14.22 18.12
C LYS A 44 -3.20 13.73 17.82
N ASN A 45 -3.00 12.42 17.70
CA ASN A 45 -1.70 11.82 17.42
C ASN A 45 -1.53 11.45 15.94
N VAL A 46 -2.39 11.98 15.06
CA VAL A 46 -2.34 11.78 13.59
C VAL A 46 -2.16 13.13 12.92
N GLN A 47 -1.12 13.25 12.12
CA GLN A 47 -0.83 14.41 11.26
C GLN A 47 -1.05 14.03 9.80
N TYR A 48 -1.88 14.78 9.09
CA TYR A 48 -2.00 14.65 7.64
C TYR A 48 -0.79 15.27 6.95
N VAL A 49 -0.30 14.57 5.93
CA VAL A 49 0.81 15.03 5.08
C VAL A 49 0.38 14.91 3.63
N ASN A 50 0.22 16.05 2.96
CA ASN A 50 0.03 16.06 1.50
C ASN A 50 1.36 15.75 0.84
N LEU A 51 1.48 14.56 0.25
CA LEU A 51 2.71 14.08 -0.35
C LEU A 51 2.41 13.17 -1.54
N ASP A 52 2.95 13.52 -2.69
CA ASP A 52 3.01 12.63 -3.84
C ASP A 52 4.20 11.67 -3.69
N ILE A 53 3.90 10.41 -3.41
CA ILE A 53 4.93 9.38 -3.25
C ILE A 53 5.69 9.04 -4.53
N THR A 54 5.19 9.47 -5.70
CA THR A 54 5.87 9.32 -7.00
C THR A 54 6.87 10.43 -7.28
N ASN A 55 6.80 11.51 -6.51
CA ASN A 55 7.71 12.66 -6.60
C ASN A 55 8.89 12.47 -5.65
N GLU A 56 10.04 12.08 -6.21
CA GLU A 56 11.25 11.80 -5.43
C GLU A 56 11.68 12.98 -4.55
N LYS A 57 11.64 14.21 -5.06
CA LYS A 57 12.06 15.41 -4.31
C LYS A 57 11.19 15.62 -3.07
N GLN A 58 9.87 15.45 -3.21
CA GLN A 58 8.93 15.55 -2.09
C GLN A 58 9.19 14.45 -1.05
N VAL A 59 9.34 13.20 -1.49
CA VAL A 59 9.63 12.06 -0.60
C VAL A 59 10.93 12.30 0.17
N VAL A 60 12.01 12.67 -0.50
CA VAL A 60 13.30 12.96 0.14
C VAL A 60 13.17 14.10 1.16
N SER A 61 12.48 15.20 0.80
CA SER A 61 12.26 16.34 1.71
C SER A 61 11.47 15.92 2.95
N PHE A 62 10.40 15.16 2.76
CA PHE A 62 9.58 14.65 3.86
C PHE A 62 10.40 13.79 4.83
N PHE A 63 11.17 12.83 4.33
CA PHE A 63 12.01 12.01 5.20
C PHE A 63 13.14 12.81 5.88
N LYS A 64 13.68 13.85 5.24
CA LYS A 64 14.66 14.75 5.85
C LYS A 64 14.08 15.52 7.05
N SER A 65 12.81 15.91 6.99
CA SER A 65 12.15 16.66 8.08
C SER A 65 11.86 15.81 9.32
N LEU A 66 11.93 14.48 9.22
CA LEU A 66 11.67 13.57 10.33
C LEU A 66 12.95 13.22 11.08
N SER A 67 12.94 13.27 12.42
CA SER A 67 14.08 12.88 13.26
C SER A 67 14.34 11.39 13.23
N ASN A 68 13.29 10.58 13.41
CA ASN A 68 13.34 9.12 13.42
C ASN A 68 12.06 8.53 12.81
N ILE A 69 12.13 7.26 12.41
CA ILE A 69 10.99 6.50 11.89
C ILE A 69 11.12 5.07 12.37
N GLU A 70 10.08 4.55 12.97
CA GLU A 70 10.04 3.18 13.43
C GLU A 70 9.24 2.25 12.51
N ILE A 71 8.16 2.77 11.90
CA ILE A 71 7.26 1.93 11.08
C ILE A 71 6.86 2.70 9.82
N VAL A 72 6.90 2.02 8.68
CA VAL A 72 6.31 2.50 7.41
C VAL A 72 5.34 1.44 6.90
N ILE A 73 4.11 1.86 6.60
CA ILE A 73 3.09 1.04 5.95
C ILE A 73 2.86 1.62 4.55
N ASN A 74 3.39 0.95 3.55
CA ASN A 74 3.20 1.31 2.14
C ASN A 74 1.91 0.69 1.64
N ASN A 75 0.82 1.47 1.75
CA ASN A 75 -0.52 1.06 1.38
C ASN A 75 -1.06 1.80 0.15
N ALA A 76 -0.47 2.93 -0.22
CA ALA A 76 -0.88 3.66 -1.42
C ALA A 76 -0.84 2.76 -2.66
N GLY A 77 -1.89 2.83 -3.45
CA GLY A 77 -1.99 2.05 -4.67
C GLY A 77 -3.31 2.31 -5.39
N ILE A 78 -3.26 2.18 -6.70
CA ILE A 78 -4.42 2.30 -7.59
C ILE A 78 -4.55 1.05 -8.44
N GLY A 79 -5.72 0.86 -9.00
CA GLY A 79 -6.01 -0.12 -10.05
C GLY A 79 -6.80 0.54 -11.16
N VAL A 80 -6.68 0.00 -12.37
CA VAL A 80 -7.45 0.38 -13.56
C VAL A 80 -8.20 -0.86 -14.03
N PHE A 81 -9.32 -0.67 -14.73
CA PHE A 81 -10.24 -1.75 -15.08
C PHE A 81 -10.59 -1.78 -16.57
N THR A 82 -9.93 -0.97 -17.37
CA THR A 82 -10.03 -0.98 -18.83
C THR A 82 -9.60 -2.35 -19.35
N PRO A 83 -10.18 -2.93 -20.39
CA PRO A 83 -9.72 -4.17 -21.03
C PRO A 83 -8.26 -4.09 -21.45
N PHE A 84 -7.57 -5.22 -21.53
CA PHE A 84 -6.13 -5.26 -21.82
C PHE A 84 -5.82 -4.62 -23.19
N GLU A 85 -6.62 -4.89 -24.19
CA GLU A 85 -6.45 -4.41 -25.57
C GLU A 85 -6.67 -2.90 -25.71
N GLU A 86 -7.39 -2.30 -24.76
CA GLU A 86 -7.70 -0.87 -24.71
C GLU A 86 -6.85 -0.11 -23.69
N ARG A 87 -5.93 -0.81 -22.99
CA ARG A 87 -5.07 -0.24 -21.96
C ARG A 87 -4.16 0.82 -22.55
N THR A 88 -4.29 2.06 -22.06
CA THR A 88 -3.40 3.13 -22.50
C THR A 88 -2.06 3.07 -21.77
N ILE A 89 -1.02 3.65 -22.39
CA ILE A 89 0.30 3.72 -21.77
C ILE A 89 0.28 4.63 -20.52
N GLU A 90 -0.60 5.62 -20.48
CA GLU A 90 -0.80 6.52 -19.36
C GLU A 90 -1.38 5.77 -18.15
N GLU A 91 -2.40 4.93 -18.36
CA GLU A 91 -2.95 4.06 -17.31
C GLU A 91 -1.90 3.08 -16.80
N PHE A 92 -1.17 2.44 -17.70
CA PHE A 92 -0.08 1.52 -17.34
C PHE A 92 0.98 2.23 -16.51
N SER A 93 1.46 3.39 -16.96
CA SER A 93 2.48 4.18 -16.29
C SER A 93 2.02 4.70 -14.93
N ALA A 94 0.78 5.18 -14.83
CA ALA A 94 0.23 5.67 -13.56
C ALA A 94 0.20 4.58 -12.49
N VAL A 95 -0.19 3.35 -12.86
CA VAL A 95 -0.22 2.21 -11.92
C VAL A 95 1.19 1.80 -11.51
N LEU A 96 2.15 1.75 -12.47
CA LEU A 96 3.56 1.49 -12.17
C LEU A 96 4.15 2.54 -11.24
N ASP A 97 3.92 3.81 -11.54
CA ASP A 97 4.48 4.92 -10.79
C ASP A 97 3.99 4.93 -9.34
N ILE A 98 2.68 4.79 -9.12
CA ILE A 98 2.13 4.84 -7.77
C ILE A 98 2.46 3.55 -7.00
N ASN A 99 2.14 2.38 -7.58
CA ASN A 99 2.19 1.14 -6.82
C ASN A 99 3.62 0.64 -6.60
N LEU A 100 4.49 0.79 -7.59
CA LEU A 100 5.85 0.22 -7.53
C LEU A 100 6.91 1.29 -7.29
N LYS A 101 7.02 2.32 -8.14
CA LYS A 101 8.01 3.40 -7.95
C LYS A 101 7.80 4.14 -6.64
N GLY A 102 6.55 4.51 -6.31
CA GLY A 102 6.23 5.18 -5.05
C GLY A 102 6.60 4.31 -3.84
N THR A 103 6.23 3.03 -3.84
CA THR A 103 6.62 2.09 -2.78
C THR A 103 8.15 1.97 -2.67
N PHE A 104 8.85 1.89 -3.80
CA PHE A 104 10.33 1.87 -3.83
C PHE A 104 10.92 3.13 -3.19
N LEU A 105 10.46 4.33 -3.57
CA LEU A 105 10.96 5.59 -3.02
C LEU A 105 10.75 5.67 -1.51
N MET A 106 9.56 5.31 -1.03
CA MET A 106 9.24 5.28 0.39
C MET A 106 10.11 4.27 1.16
N CYS A 107 10.31 3.06 0.62
CA CYS A 107 11.20 2.07 1.22
C CYS A 107 12.64 2.57 1.27
N ARG A 108 13.16 3.14 0.17
CA ARG A 108 14.54 3.63 0.07
C ARG A 108 14.84 4.70 1.13
N GLU A 109 13.99 5.70 1.25
CA GLU A 109 14.21 6.78 2.21
C GLU A 109 13.97 6.33 3.66
N ALA A 110 13.00 5.45 3.91
CA ALA A 110 12.80 4.83 5.21
C ALA A 110 14.04 4.03 5.65
N ILE A 111 14.59 3.20 4.79
CA ILE A 111 15.77 2.38 5.08
C ILE A 111 16.98 3.25 5.43
N LYS A 112 17.22 4.36 4.73
CA LYS A 112 18.31 5.29 5.08
C LYS A 112 18.22 5.75 6.55
N LYS A 113 17.01 6.13 7.00
CA LYS A 113 16.76 6.56 8.40
C LYS A 113 16.86 5.39 9.38
N MET A 114 16.23 4.26 9.07
CA MET A 114 16.19 3.08 9.93
C MET A 114 17.57 2.43 10.10
N LYS A 115 18.40 2.48 9.05
CA LYS A 115 19.77 1.95 9.08
C LYS A 115 20.65 2.69 10.09
N SER A 116 20.55 4.02 10.13
CA SER A 116 21.27 4.84 11.13
C SER A 116 20.79 4.54 12.56
N ALA A 117 19.49 4.27 12.73
CA ALA A 117 18.90 3.91 14.02
C ALA A 117 19.09 2.44 14.41
N LYS A 118 19.60 1.58 13.50
CA LYS A 118 19.68 0.12 13.63
C LYS A 118 18.36 -0.51 14.08
N LYS A 119 17.24 0.01 13.58
CA LYS A 119 15.89 -0.39 13.97
C LYS A 119 14.85 0.13 12.98
N GLY A 120 13.93 -0.73 12.57
CA GLY A 120 12.80 -0.32 11.76
C GLY A 120 11.89 -1.46 11.33
N LYS A 121 10.69 -1.09 10.89
CA LYS A 121 9.72 -2.03 10.30
C LYS A 121 9.08 -1.42 9.07
N ILE A 122 9.05 -2.18 7.99
CA ILE A 122 8.35 -1.81 6.76
C ILE A 122 7.33 -2.89 6.45
N ILE A 123 6.10 -2.47 6.19
CA ILE A 123 5.01 -3.34 5.75
C ILE A 123 4.54 -2.84 4.39
N ASN A 124 4.71 -3.65 3.37
CA ASN A 124 4.25 -3.34 2.01
C ASN A 124 2.93 -4.07 1.75
N ILE A 125 1.93 -3.35 1.25
CA ILE A 125 0.65 -3.96 0.89
C ILE A 125 0.74 -4.50 -0.54
N GLY A 126 0.94 -5.81 -0.65
CA GLY A 126 0.87 -6.58 -1.86
C GLY A 126 -0.57 -6.85 -2.30
N SER A 127 -0.79 -8.00 -2.90
CA SER A 127 -2.10 -8.55 -3.27
C SER A 127 -1.93 -10.04 -3.58
N ILE A 128 -3.00 -10.83 -3.44
CA ILE A 128 -3.03 -12.18 -4.00
C ILE A 128 -2.74 -12.16 -5.49
N TYR A 129 -3.15 -11.10 -6.21
CA TYR A 129 -2.88 -10.93 -7.65
C TYR A 129 -1.43 -10.58 -7.98
N GLY A 130 -0.56 -10.44 -7.01
CA GLY A 130 0.89 -10.48 -7.20
C GLY A 130 1.49 -11.89 -7.14
N VAL A 131 0.67 -12.91 -6.87
CA VAL A 131 1.08 -14.33 -6.75
C VAL A 131 0.33 -15.21 -7.73
N VAL A 132 -0.97 -14.93 -7.93
CA VAL A 132 -1.85 -15.67 -8.86
C VAL A 132 -2.55 -14.70 -9.80
N SER A 133 -2.95 -15.17 -10.97
CA SER A 133 -3.77 -14.38 -11.90
C SER A 133 -5.17 -14.16 -11.35
N SER A 134 -5.81 -13.06 -11.74
CA SER A 134 -7.25 -12.89 -11.54
C SER A 134 -8.04 -13.89 -12.37
N ASN A 135 -9.16 -14.36 -11.82
CA ASN A 135 -10.10 -15.19 -12.56
C ASN A 135 -11.18 -14.28 -13.18
N PRO A 136 -11.26 -14.16 -14.53
CA PRO A 136 -12.23 -13.27 -15.18
C PRO A 136 -13.68 -13.64 -14.84
N ASN A 137 -13.98 -14.91 -14.57
CA ASN A 137 -15.33 -15.37 -14.27
C ASN A 137 -15.95 -14.77 -13.00
N ILE A 138 -15.11 -14.24 -12.07
CA ILE A 138 -15.65 -13.59 -10.86
C ILE A 138 -16.34 -12.25 -11.17
N TYR A 139 -16.02 -11.61 -12.27
CA TYR A 139 -16.55 -10.31 -12.64
C TYR A 139 -17.89 -10.38 -13.36
N GLY A 140 -18.33 -11.58 -13.79
CA GLY A 140 -19.59 -11.79 -14.51
C GLY A 140 -19.71 -10.89 -15.74
N SER A 141 -20.91 -10.34 -15.96
CA SER A 141 -21.21 -9.43 -17.08
C SER A 141 -20.88 -7.95 -16.81
N SER A 142 -20.12 -7.65 -15.75
CA SER A 142 -19.86 -6.26 -15.35
C SER A 142 -18.90 -5.50 -16.26
N GLY A 143 -18.24 -6.14 -17.22
CA GLY A 143 -17.18 -5.57 -18.06
C GLY A 143 -15.90 -5.20 -17.29
N ARG A 144 -15.85 -5.45 -15.98
CA ARG A 144 -14.66 -5.17 -15.17
C ARG A 144 -13.68 -6.34 -15.19
N ASN A 145 -12.42 -6.02 -15.13
CA ASN A 145 -11.36 -7.01 -14.91
C ASN A 145 -10.26 -6.41 -14.05
N ASN A 146 -9.53 -7.24 -13.31
CA ASN A 146 -8.31 -6.79 -12.67
C ASN A 146 -7.22 -6.64 -13.73
N SER A 147 -6.56 -5.49 -13.76
CA SER A 147 -5.56 -5.23 -14.79
C SER A 147 -4.27 -6.02 -14.57
N GLU A 148 -3.64 -6.34 -15.69
CA GLU A 148 -2.33 -6.97 -15.74
C GLU A 148 -1.26 -6.12 -15.03
N VAL A 149 -1.26 -4.80 -15.27
CA VAL A 149 -0.30 -3.88 -14.66
C VAL A 149 -0.45 -3.83 -13.14
N TYR A 150 -1.67 -3.93 -12.61
CA TYR A 150 -1.85 -4.05 -11.16
C TYR A 150 -1.15 -5.30 -10.63
N SER A 151 -1.37 -6.45 -11.28
CA SER A 151 -0.74 -7.72 -10.90
C SER A 151 0.78 -7.65 -11.00
N ILE A 152 1.31 -7.09 -12.09
CA ILE A 152 2.75 -6.84 -12.28
C ILE A 152 3.31 -6.01 -11.11
N THR A 153 2.65 -4.89 -10.78
CA THR A 153 3.14 -4.03 -9.69
C THR A 153 3.09 -4.72 -8.32
N LYS A 154 2.06 -5.52 -8.06
CA LYS A 154 1.94 -6.25 -6.78
C LYS A 154 2.94 -7.40 -6.67
N ALA A 155 3.25 -8.09 -7.77
CA ALA A 155 4.36 -9.04 -7.84
C ALA A 155 5.70 -8.34 -7.59
N GLY A 156 5.92 -7.17 -8.22
CA GLY A 156 7.10 -6.34 -7.99
C GLY A 156 7.25 -5.89 -6.54
N VAL A 157 6.17 -5.48 -5.88
CA VAL A 157 6.18 -5.10 -4.45
C VAL A 157 6.54 -6.29 -3.55
N ILE A 158 6.02 -7.49 -3.84
CA ILE A 158 6.36 -8.71 -3.11
C ILE A 158 7.85 -9.04 -3.29
N MET A 159 8.36 -8.99 -4.52
CA MET A 159 9.77 -9.26 -4.80
C MET A 159 10.69 -8.19 -4.18
N LEU A 160 10.33 -6.90 -4.29
CA LEU A 160 11.06 -5.81 -3.62
C LEU A 160 11.14 -6.05 -2.11
N THR A 161 10.05 -6.51 -1.49
CA THR A 161 10.01 -6.83 -0.07
C THR A 161 11.00 -7.95 0.28
N LYS A 162 11.01 -9.04 -0.49
CA LYS A 162 11.95 -10.16 -0.30
C LYS A 162 13.40 -9.71 -0.44
N TYR A 163 13.70 -8.93 -1.48
CA TYR A 163 15.03 -8.38 -1.71
C TYR A 163 15.49 -7.52 -0.52
N LEU A 164 14.67 -6.56 -0.11
CA LEU A 164 15.02 -5.65 0.98
C LEU A 164 15.13 -6.38 2.32
N ALA A 165 14.27 -7.36 2.61
CA ALA A 165 14.33 -8.16 3.82
C ALA A 165 15.65 -8.90 3.94
N ALA A 166 16.11 -9.55 2.85
CA ALA A 166 17.38 -10.25 2.82
C ALA A 166 18.58 -9.31 3.02
N HIS A 167 18.56 -8.13 2.35
CA HIS A 167 19.70 -7.22 2.36
C HIS A 167 19.85 -6.39 3.64
N TYR A 168 18.77 -6.19 4.39
CA TYR A 168 18.76 -5.32 5.58
C TYR A 168 18.48 -6.05 6.90
N ALA A 169 18.45 -7.39 6.90
CA ALA A 169 18.24 -8.21 8.10
C ALA A 169 19.27 -7.88 9.19
N LEU A 170 20.55 -7.81 8.83
CA LEU A 170 21.66 -7.51 9.76
C LEU A 170 21.62 -6.05 10.29
N SER A 171 20.83 -5.19 9.67
CA SER A 171 20.60 -3.81 10.15
C SER A 171 19.43 -3.74 11.15
N ASN A 172 18.86 -4.87 11.57
CA ASN A 172 17.68 -4.97 12.44
C ASN A 172 16.46 -4.23 11.86
N ILE A 173 16.29 -4.30 10.53
CA ILE A 173 15.14 -3.75 9.83
C ILE A 173 14.27 -4.92 9.34
N GLN A 174 13.06 -5.03 9.87
CA GLN A 174 12.09 -6.05 9.50
C GLN A 174 11.23 -5.56 8.34
N ILE A 175 11.24 -6.26 7.22
CA ILE A 175 10.52 -5.86 6.02
C ILE A 175 9.63 -7.02 5.58
N ASN A 176 8.32 -6.80 5.56
CA ASN A 176 7.32 -7.81 5.24
C ASN A 176 6.31 -7.28 4.23
N SER A 177 5.63 -8.18 3.52
CA SER A 177 4.45 -7.86 2.73
C SER A 177 3.22 -8.60 3.24
N ILE A 178 2.08 -7.94 3.11
CA ILE A 178 0.76 -8.54 3.31
C ILE A 178 0.09 -8.57 1.93
N SER A 179 -0.40 -9.73 1.52
CA SER A 179 -1.08 -9.93 0.24
C SER A 179 -2.56 -10.23 0.47
N PRO A 180 -3.40 -9.19 0.67
CA PRO A 180 -4.82 -9.38 0.89
C PRO A 180 -5.50 -10.03 -0.31
N GLY A 181 -6.56 -10.79 -0.06
CA GLY A 181 -7.57 -11.14 -1.05
C GLY A 181 -8.52 -9.96 -1.34
N GLY A 182 -9.68 -10.26 -1.90
CA GLY A 182 -10.70 -9.24 -2.12
C GLY A 182 -11.16 -8.63 -0.79
N VAL A 183 -11.06 -7.31 -0.70
CA VAL A 183 -11.55 -6.56 0.47
C VAL A 183 -12.98 -6.10 0.20
N LEU A 184 -13.88 -6.36 1.14
CA LEU A 184 -15.29 -6.01 1.01
C LEU A 184 -15.48 -4.49 0.89
N ARG A 185 -16.21 -4.07 -0.14
CA ARG A 185 -16.59 -2.68 -0.39
C ARG A 185 -18.00 -2.67 -1.01
N ASN A 186 -18.19 -1.92 -2.06
CA ASN A 186 -19.46 -1.79 -2.80
C ASN A 186 -19.49 -2.67 -4.06
N GLN A 187 -19.02 -3.92 -3.96
CA GLN A 187 -19.08 -4.86 -5.09
C GLN A 187 -20.51 -5.34 -5.31
N SER A 188 -20.83 -5.73 -6.56
CA SER A 188 -22.13 -6.30 -6.91
C SER A 188 -22.38 -7.64 -6.20
N LYS A 189 -23.65 -8.00 -6.01
CA LYS A 189 -24.02 -9.29 -5.41
C LYS A 189 -23.42 -10.47 -6.18
N ASP A 190 -23.43 -10.40 -7.51
CA ASP A 190 -22.87 -11.45 -8.35
C ASP A 190 -21.37 -11.61 -8.15
N PHE A 191 -20.63 -10.48 -8.10
CA PHE A 191 -19.21 -10.53 -7.78
C PHE A 191 -18.98 -11.18 -6.40
N LEU A 192 -19.72 -10.76 -5.38
CA LEU A 192 -19.60 -11.30 -4.02
C LEU A 192 -19.85 -12.81 -4.00
N LYS A 193 -20.91 -13.28 -4.68
CA LYS A 193 -21.24 -14.70 -4.81
C LYS A 193 -20.12 -15.46 -5.52
N ASN A 194 -19.70 -14.99 -6.70
CA ASN A 194 -18.69 -15.65 -7.51
C ASN A 194 -17.33 -15.69 -6.80
N TYR A 195 -16.92 -14.58 -6.19
CA TYR A 195 -15.67 -14.52 -5.43
C TYR A 195 -15.69 -15.47 -4.23
N SER A 196 -16.78 -15.46 -3.45
CA SER A 196 -16.92 -16.32 -2.27
C SER A 196 -16.91 -17.81 -2.61
N SER A 197 -17.47 -18.19 -3.78
CA SER A 197 -17.52 -19.61 -4.20
C SER A 197 -16.14 -20.20 -4.52
N ILE A 198 -15.18 -19.38 -4.93
CA ILE A 198 -13.81 -19.83 -5.26
C ILE A 198 -12.79 -19.54 -4.14
N THR A 199 -13.21 -18.80 -3.12
CA THR A 199 -12.32 -18.47 -2.00
C THR A 199 -12.49 -19.50 -0.88
N PRO A 200 -11.42 -20.17 -0.41
CA PRO A 200 -11.54 -21.21 0.64
C PRO A 200 -12.22 -20.74 1.93
N SER A 201 -12.08 -19.43 2.26
CA SER A 201 -12.77 -18.84 3.43
C SER A 201 -14.26 -18.55 3.18
N GLY A 202 -14.78 -18.73 1.98
CA GLY A 202 -16.17 -18.46 1.60
C GLY A 202 -16.58 -16.98 1.66
N ARG A 203 -15.62 -16.05 1.77
CA ARG A 203 -15.91 -14.61 1.93
C ARG A 203 -14.74 -13.73 1.50
N LEU A 204 -15.02 -12.43 1.32
CA LEU A 204 -14.02 -11.38 1.25
C LEU A 204 -13.49 -11.04 2.65
N ALA A 205 -12.35 -10.34 2.68
CA ALA A 205 -11.75 -9.79 3.89
C ALA A 205 -12.49 -8.54 4.39
#